data_78f7b76f5a086c9b922d2001a186b9ee
#
_entry.id   78f7b76f5a086c9b922d2001a186b9ee
#
_cell.length_a   1.000
_cell.length_b   1.000
_cell.length_c   1.000
_cell.angle_alpha   90.00
_cell.angle_beta   90.00
_cell.angle_gamma   90.00
#
_symmetry.space_group_name_H-M   'P 1'
#
loop_
_entity.id
_entity.type
_entity.pdbx_description
1 polymer ?
#
loop_
_entity_poly.entity_id
_entity_poly.type
_entity_poly.pdbx_seq_one_letter_code
_entity_poly.pdbx_strand_id
1 'polypeptide(L)'
;MLKISLSDGTIVDIENSVLSIFQSYEQRQLWAKEAGGILIGKQVENEDHYVLSAVTTPTKHDKRTRFSFTRSILSAQPFINKKWQESNGTENYLGEWHTHPEANPIPSDTDKALIRQIVSDKSSPFPKVLLVIV
;
A
#
# COMPACT_ATOMS: atom_id res chain seq x y z
N MET A 1 -16.44 4.94 -2.88
CA MET A 1 -15.49 3.80 -2.70
C MET A 1 -15.27 3.13 -4.05
N LEU A 2 -14.03 2.83 -4.41
CA LEU A 2 -13.71 2.13 -5.66
C LEU A 2 -13.58 0.63 -5.39
N LYS A 3 -14.36 -0.18 -6.10
CA LYS A 3 -14.28 -1.64 -6.00
C LYS A 3 -13.43 -2.20 -7.15
N ILE A 4 -12.44 -2.99 -6.81
CA ILE A 4 -11.57 -3.67 -7.78
C ILE A 4 -11.75 -5.17 -7.60
N SER A 5 -11.98 -5.89 -8.71
CA SER A 5 -12.01 -7.35 -8.73
C SER A 5 -10.73 -7.85 -9.41
N LEU A 6 -9.96 -8.65 -8.71
CA LEU A 6 -8.73 -9.23 -9.25
C LEU A 6 -9.03 -10.54 -9.98
N SER A 7 -8.10 -10.97 -10.82
CA SER A 7 -8.27 -12.18 -11.65
C SER A 7 -8.44 -13.47 -10.84
N ASP A 8 -7.94 -13.50 -9.61
CA ASP A 8 -8.07 -14.66 -8.71
C ASP A 8 -9.37 -14.66 -7.89
N GLY A 9 -10.25 -13.68 -8.12
CA GLY A 9 -11.51 -13.54 -7.39
C GLY A 9 -11.44 -12.63 -6.16
N THR A 10 -10.26 -12.15 -5.78
CA THR A 10 -10.10 -11.21 -4.67
C THR A 10 -10.81 -9.90 -4.98
N ILE A 11 -11.55 -9.38 -4.01
CA ILE A 11 -12.19 -8.06 -4.11
C ILE A 11 -11.47 -7.09 -3.17
N VAL A 12 -11.18 -5.91 -3.68
CA VAL A 12 -10.58 -4.82 -2.89
C VAL A 12 -11.44 -3.57 -3.06
N ASP A 13 -11.99 -3.10 -1.95
CA ASP A 13 -12.67 -1.80 -1.89
C ASP A 13 -11.70 -0.75 -1.39
N ILE A 14 -11.49 0.31 -2.16
CA ILE A 14 -10.59 1.41 -1.79
C ILE A 14 -11.42 2.62 -1.39
N GLU A 15 -11.21 3.11 -0.17
CA GLU A 15 -11.90 4.29 0.31
C GLU A 15 -11.49 5.54 -0.49
N ASN A 16 -12.42 6.48 -0.64
CA ASN A 16 -12.19 7.70 -1.42
C ASN A 16 -11.05 8.54 -0.86
N SER A 17 -10.86 8.56 0.46
CA SER A 17 -9.75 9.26 1.09
C SER A 17 -8.39 8.72 0.65
N VAL A 18 -8.29 7.42 0.48
CA VAL A 18 -7.07 6.75 -0.01
C VAL A 18 -6.84 7.09 -1.49
N LEU A 19 -7.88 7.03 -2.31
CA LEU A 19 -7.79 7.41 -3.72
C LEU A 19 -7.29 8.84 -3.89
N SER A 20 -7.78 9.77 -3.07
CA SER A 20 -7.34 11.16 -3.11
C SER A 20 -5.85 11.30 -2.79
N ILE A 21 -5.35 10.53 -1.82
CA ILE A 21 -3.92 10.51 -1.49
C ILE A 21 -3.11 9.99 -2.68
N PHE A 22 -3.49 8.87 -3.26
CA PHE A 22 -2.81 8.31 -4.42
C PHE A 22 -2.73 9.32 -5.56
N GLN A 23 -3.84 9.98 -5.87
CA GLN A 23 -3.90 10.98 -6.95
C GLN A 23 -2.97 12.16 -6.67
N SER A 24 -2.84 12.59 -5.40
CA SER A 24 -1.99 13.71 -5.04
C SER A 24 -0.50 13.42 -5.21
N TYR A 25 -0.10 12.16 -5.23
CA TYR A 25 1.31 11.74 -5.37
C TYR A 25 1.67 11.22 -6.77
N GLU A 26 0.75 11.18 -7.71
CA GLU A 26 1.05 10.76 -9.09
C GLU A 26 2.21 11.58 -9.67
N GLN A 27 3.18 10.90 -10.30
CA GLN A 27 4.37 11.53 -10.86
C GLN A 27 4.09 12.10 -12.26
N ARG A 28 3.44 13.24 -12.31
CA ARG A 28 3.05 13.91 -13.57
C ARG A 28 4.12 14.85 -14.12
N GLN A 29 4.99 15.41 -13.25
CA GLN A 29 6.05 16.32 -13.64
C GLN A 29 7.38 15.59 -13.73
N LEU A 30 8.29 16.11 -14.56
CA LEU A 30 9.62 15.51 -14.76
C LEU A 30 10.47 15.48 -13.48
N TRP A 31 10.25 16.44 -12.56
CA TRP A 31 10.98 16.52 -11.29
C TRP A 31 10.31 15.74 -10.16
N ALA A 32 9.12 15.20 -10.39
CA ALA A 32 8.40 14.48 -9.33
C ALA A 32 9.15 13.20 -8.94
N LYS A 33 9.30 13.01 -7.62
CA LYS A 33 9.94 11.82 -7.05
C LYS A 33 8.91 10.74 -6.81
N GLU A 34 9.35 9.46 -6.82
CA GLU A 34 8.50 8.37 -6.38
C GLU A 34 8.05 8.60 -4.95
N ALA A 35 6.79 8.29 -4.67
CA ALA A 35 6.20 8.29 -3.36
C ALA A 35 5.73 6.89 -3.02
N GLY A 36 5.47 6.64 -1.75
CA GLY A 36 4.96 5.36 -1.31
C GLY A 36 4.78 5.30 0.19
N GLY A 37 4.38 4.15 0.66
CA GLY A 37 4.12 3.86 2.06
C GLY A 37 3.50 2.50 2.23
N ILE A 38 2.87 2.28 3.37
CA ILE A 38 2.15 1.05 3.64
C ILE A 38 0.65 1.22 3.41
N LEU A 39 -0.01 0.10 3.18
CA LEU A 39 -1.46 0.00 3.10
C LEU A 39 -2.00 -0.53 4.42
N ILE A 40 -3.06 0.09 4.91
CA ILE A 40 -3.82 -0.36 6.07
C ILE A 40 -5.23 -0.72 5.61
N GLY A 41 -5.72 -1.84 6.09
CA GLY A 41 -7.06 -2.27 5.76
C GLY A 41 -7.56 -3.37 6.66
N LYS A 42 -8.69 -3.95 6.27
CA LYS A 42 -9.34 -5.05 6.98
C LYS A 42 -9.86 -6.08 6.00
N GLN A 43 -10.00 -7.31 6.47
CA GLN A 43 -10.65 -8.38 5.75
C GLN A 43 -12.13 -8.43 6.16
N VAL A 44 -13.02 -8.61 5.18
CA VAL A 44 -14.46 -8.73 5.41
C VAL A 44 -14.78 -10.17 5.77
N GLU A 45 -15.14 -10.44 7.03
CA GLU A 45 -15.71 -11.70 7.56
C GLU A 45 -15.10 -13.00 7.00
N ASN A 46 -13.76 -13.10 6.99
CA ASN A 46 -13.03 -14.26 6.45
C ASN A 46 -13.25 -14.51 4.94
N GLU A 47 -13.82 -13.55 4.24
CA GLU A 47 -13.94 -13.60 2.79
C GLU A 47 -12.65 -13.15 2.11
N ASP A 48 -12.50 -13.48 0.84
CA ASP A 48 -11.41 -12.98 0.00
C ASP A 48 -11.74 -11.55 -0.49
N HIS A 49 -12.05 -10.70 0.47
CA HIS A 49 -12.53 -9.34 0.28
C HIS A 49 -11.88 -8.42 1.32
N TYR A 50 -11.23 -7.39 0.85
CA TYR A 50 -10.47 -6.47 1.68
C TYR A 50 -10.94 -5.04 1.47
N VAL A 51 -10.89 -4.25 2.54
CA VAL A 51 -11.16 -2.81 2.47
C VAL A 51 -9.85 -2.08 2.76
N LEU A 52 -9.38 -1.29 1.81
CA LEU A 52 -8.22 -0.44 1.96
C LEU A 52 -8.68 0.90 2.54
N SER A 53 -8.38 1.14 3.81
CA SER A 53 -8.97 2.23 4.59
C SER A 53 -8.00 3.37 4.92
N ALA A 54 -6.70 3.11 4.91
CA ALA A 54 -5.69 4.12 5.19
C ALA A 54 -4.36 3.76 4.56
N VAL A 55 -3.52 4.77 4.36
CA VAL A 55 -2.15 4.60 3.85
C VAL A 55 -1.22 5.56 4.58
N THR A 56 0.04 5.19 4.72
CA THR A 56 1.07 6.15 5.09
C THR A 56 1.58 6.87 3.85
N THR A 57 2.11 8.07 4.05
CA THR A 57 2.67 8.90 3.00
C THR A 57 4.17 9.11 3.25
N PRO A 58 4.95 9.55 2.24
CA PRO A 58 6.38 9.72 2.40
C PRO A 58 6.74 10.62 3.58
N THR A 59 7.82 10.25 4.29
CA THR A 59 8.40 11.03 5.38
C THR A 59 9.81 11.47 5.01
N LYS A 60 10.38 12.39 5.78
CA LYS A 60 11.77 12.85 5.59
C LYS A 60 12.80 11.73 5.78
N HIS A 61 12.44 10.62 6.39
CA HIS A 61 13.31 9.47 6.62
C HIS A 61 13.33 8.49 5.44
N ASP A 62 12.41 8.63 4.50
CA ASP A 62 12.35 7.80 3.31
C ASP A 62 13.34 8.29 2.26
N LYS A 63 13.85 7.37 1.44
CA LYS A 63 14.72 7.71 0.31
C LYS A 63 13.91 7.74 -0.97
N ARG A 64 13.89 8.89 -1.63
CA ARG A 64 13.07 9.13 -2.82
C ARG A 64 13.90 9.70 -3.95
N THR A 65 13.77 9.11 -5.13
CA THR A 65 14.22 9.67 -6.41
C THR A 65 13.08 9.60 -7.42
N ARG A 66 13.29 10.08 -8.64
CA ARG A 66 12.29 9.96 -9.69
C ARG A 66 11.93 8.49 -9.99
N PHE A 67 12.89 7.59 -9.84
CA PHE A 67 12.76 6.18 -10.25
C PHE A 67 12.89 5.19 -9.11
N SER A 68 12.94 5.66 -7.87
CA SER A 68 13.05 4.76 -6.72
C SER A 68 12.42 5.33 -5.47
N PHE A 69 11.91 4.42 -4.64
CA PHE A 69 11.38 4.75 -3.32
C PHE A 69 11.78 3.65 -2.35
N THR A 70 12.40 4.04 -1.24
CA THR A 70 12.73 3.14 -0.13
C THR A 70 12.13 3.66 1.15
N ARG A 71 11.17 2.92 1.69
CA ARG A 71 10.46 3.27 2.90
C ARG A 71 11.35 3.10 4.14
N SER A 72 11.28 4.07 5.06
CA SER A 72 11.89 3.91 6.38
C SER A 72 11.14 2.88 7.21
N ILE A 73 11.88 1.97 7.83
CA ILE A 73 11.31 0.95 8.72
C ILE A 73 10.69 1.59 9.97
N LEU A 74 11.25 2.72 10.44
CA LEU A 74 10.89 3.33 11.70
C LEU A 74 9.53 4.05 11.72
N SER A 75 9.01 4.45 10.55
CA SER A 75 7.81 5.28 10.48
C SER A 75 6.50 4.50 10.40
N ALA A 76 6.55 3.23 10.00
CA ALA A 76 5.34 2.45 9.72
C ALA A 76 4.70 1.84 10.96
N GLN A 77 5.50 1.29 11.87
CA GLN A 77 4.98 0.53 13.01
C GLN A 77 4.09 1.36 13.95
N PRO A 78 4.44 2.61 14.31
CA PRO A 78 3.54 3.44 15.13
C PRO A 78 2.18 3.69 14.47
N PHE A 79 2.15 3.86 13.15
CA PHE A 79 0.91 4.06 12.41
C PHE A 79 0.07 2.77 12.40
N ILE A 80 0.68 1.62 12.20
CA ILE A 80 0.00 0.32 12.27
C ILE A 80 -0.62 0.12 13.66
N ASN A 81 0.14 0.37 14.71
CA ASN A 81 -0.33 0.21 16.08
C ASN A 81 -1.52 1.11 16.38
N LYS A 82 -1.47 2.36 15.94
CA LYS A 82 -2.54 3.33 16.12
C LYS A 82 -3.83 2.86 15.44
N LYS A 83 -3.76 2.45 14.19
CA LYS A 83 -4.92 1.98 13.43
C LYS A 83 -5.50 0.69 14.01
N TRP A 84 -4.65 -0.21 14.45
CA TRP A 84 -5.08 -1.43 15.10
C TRP A 84 -5.86 -1.15 16.39
N GLN A 85 -5.38 -0.23 17.23
CA GLN A 85 -6.06 0.17 18.46
C GLN A 85 -7.38 0.90 18.17
N GLU A 86 -7.37 1.88 17.28
CA GLU A 86 -8.56 2.66 16.92
C GLU A 86 -9.69 1.80 16.33
N SER A 87 -9.34 0.70 15.67
CA SER A 87 -10.29 -0.20 15.02
C SER A 87 -10.67 -1.42 15.85
N ASN A 88 -10.24 -1.49 17.09
CA ASN A 88 -10.42 -2.67 17.96
C ASN A 88 -9.85 -3.95 17.32
N GLY A 89 -8.69 -3.84 16.68
CA GLY A 89 -7.97 -4.96 16.10
C GLY A 89 -8.43 -5.41 14.73
N THR A 90 -9.30 -4.67 14.07
CA THR A 90 -9.81 -5.03 12.72
C THR A 90 -8.96 -4.49 11.60
N GLU A 91 -8.32 -3.33 11.76
CA GLU A 91 -7.42 -2.75 10.76
C GLU A 91 -5.97 -3.09 11.07
N ASN A 92 -5.23 -3.53 10.06
CA ASN A 92 -3.83 -3.90 10.19
C ASN A 92 -3.10 -3.71 8.85
N TYR A 93 -1.81 -4.01 8.85
CA TYR A 93 -0.97 -3.97 7.67
C TYR A 93 -1.52 -4.86 6.55
N LEU A 94 -1.71 -4.29 5.36
CA LEU A 94 -2.28 -4.98 4.20
C LEU A 94 -1.30 -5.04 3.02
N GLY A 95 -0.26 -4.24 3.02
CA GLY A 95 0.73 -4.23 1.94
C GLY A 95 1.46 -2.91 1.76
N GLU A 96 1.93 -2.69 0.55
CA GLU A 96 2.74 -1.53 0.18
C GLU A 96 2.12 -0.82 -1.02
N TRP A 97 2.40 0.47 -1.15
CA TRP A 97 2.09 1.24 -2.35
C TRP A 97 3.25 2.14 -2.73
N HIS A 98 3.38 2.42 -4.02
CA HIS A 98 4.25 3.49 -4.50
C HIS A 98 3.85 3.93 -5.90
N THR A 99 4.42 5.07 -6.30
CA THR A 99 4.19 5.64 -7.61
C THR A 99 5.30 5.23 -8.58
N HIS A 100 4.97 5.19 -9.87
CA HIS A 100 5.94 5.09 -10.96
C HIS A 100 5.71 6.25 -11.93
N PRO A 101 6.77 6.79 -12.57
CA PRO A 101 6.63 7.88 -13.52
C PRO A 101 6.16 7.39 -14.90
N GLU A 102 5.07 6.63 -14.94
CA GLU A 102 4.55 5.98 -16.13
C GLU A 102 3.05 6.26 -16.27
N ALA A 103 2.57 6.37 -17.51
CA ALA A 103 1.15 6.58 -17.78
C ALA A 103 0.30 5.38 -17.34
N ASN A 104 0.82 4.17 -17.51
CA ASN A 104 0.19 2.93 -17.07
C ASN A 104 1.17 2.19 -16.16
N PRO A 105 1.21 2.53 -14.87
CA PRO A 105 2.20 1.96 -13.96
C PRO A 105 2.00 0.47 -13.76
N ILE A 106 3.12 -0.28 -13.83
CA ILE A 106 3.17 -1.71 -13.57
C ILE A 106 4.25 -2.01 -12.53
N PRO A 107 4.14 -3.13 -11.79
CA PRO A 107 5.17 -3.54 -10.84
C PRO A 107 6.50 -3.81 -11.53
N SER A 108 7.60 -3.32 -10.94
CA SER A 108 8.97 -3.66 -11.36
C SER A 108 9.39 -5.02 -10.79
N ASP A 109 10.52 -5.54 -11.26
CA ASP A 109 11.09 -6.77 -10.69
C ASP A 109 11.48 -6.59 -9.21
N THR A 110 11.96 -5.39 -8.85
CA THR A 110 12.26 -5.03 -7.45
C THR A 110 10.98 -5.05 -6.61
N ASP A 111 9.87 -4.52 -7.12
CA ASP A 111 8.57 -4.54 -6.43
C ASP A 111 8.09 -5.97 -6.18
N LYS A 112 8.20 -6.82 -7.20
CA LYS A 112 7.80 -8.23 -7.10
C LYS A 112 8.66 -8.99 -6.09
N ALA A 113 9.96 -8.71 -6.05
CA ALA A 113 10.87 -9.30 -5.08
C ALA A 113 10.52 -8.89 -3.65
N LEU A 114 10.20 -7.61 -3.43
CA LEU A 114 9.76 -7.10 -2.13
C LEU A 114 8.50 -7.83 -1.64
N ILE A 115 7.50 -7.96 -2.48
CA ILE A 115 6.26 -8.64 -2.12
C ILE A 115 6.49 -10.12 -1.82
N ARG A 116 7.31 -10.80 -2.60
CA ARG A 116 7.68 -12.21 -2.32
C ARG A 116 8.35 -12.35 -0.96
N GLN A 117 9.23 -11.42 -0.60
CA GLN A 117 9.90 -11.42 0.71
C GLN A 117 8.90 -11.23 1.84
N ILE A 118 7.97 -10.28 1.71
CA ILE A 118 6.93 -10.01 2.70
C ILE A 118 6.04 -11.24 2.89
N VAL A 119 5.60 -11.87 1.81
CA VAL A 119 4.76 -13.06 1.86
C VAL A 119 5.50 -14.24 2.51
N SER A 120 6.79 -14.41 2.22
CA SER A 120 7.58 -15.52 2.78
C SER A 120 7.84 -15.38 4.28
N ASP A 121 7.77 -14.18 4.82
CA ASP A 121 8.00 -13.90 6.24
C ASP A 121 6.91 -14.47 7.16
N LYS A 122 5.75 -14.81 6.64
CA LYS A 122 4.61 -15.41 7.37
C LYS A 122 4.11 -14.62 8.58
N SER A 123 4.60 -13.39 8.78
CA SER A 123 4.16 -12.51 9.86
C SER A 123 2.99 -11.60 9.44
N SER A 124 2.56 -11.71 8.20
CA SER A 124 1.48 -10.92 7.64
C SER A 124 0.15 -11.20 8.36
N PRO A 125 -0.57 -10.16 8.82
CA PRO A 125 -1.81 -10.37 9.59
C PRO A 125 -2.97 -10.90 8.75
N PHE A 126 -2.88 -10.81 7.43
CA PHE A 126 -3.91 -11.29 6.50
C PHE A 126 -3.36 -12.38 5.59
N PRO A 127 -4.25 -13.22 5.01
CA PRO A 127 -3.84 -14.25 4.05
C PRO A 127 -3.17 -13.70 2.79
N LYS A 128 -3.41 -12.44 2.44
CA LYS A 128 -2.86 -11.77 1.25
C LYS A 128 -2.14 -10.50 1.61
N VAL A 129 -1.16 -10.15 0.77
CA VAL A 129 -0.46 -8.87 0.80
C VAL A 129 -0.70 -8.18 -0.54
N LEU A 130 -1.12 -6.92 -0.50
CA LEU A 130 -1.41 -6.15 -1.70
C LEU A 130 -0.22 -5.26 -2.06
N LEU A 131 -0.03 -5.07 -3.35
CA LEU A 131 0.88 -4.05 -3.89
C LEU A 131 0.06 -3.15 -4.83
N VAL A 132 0.06 -1.87 -4.54
CA VAL A 132 -0.61 -0.86 -5.37
C VAL A 132 0.44 0.03 -6.01
N ILE A 133 0.46 0.09 -7.33
CA ILE A 133 1.31 0.98 -8.11
C ILE A 133 0.43 2.09 -8.70
N VAL A 134 0.83 3.32 -8.45
CA VAL A 134 0.07 4.52 -8.83
C VAL A 134 0.76 5.30 -9.95
#